data_e7cfa8434cb22e4df8f7094abe850de1
#
_entry.id   e7cfa8434cb22e4df8f7094abe850de1
#
_cell.length_a   1.000
_cell.length_b   1.000
_cell.length_c   1.000
_cell.angle_alpha   90.00
_cell.angle_beta   90.00
_cell.angle_gamma   90.00
#
_symmetry.space_group_name_H-M   'P 1'
#
loop_
_entity.id
_entity.type
_entity.pdbx_description
1 polymer ?
#
loop_
_entity_poly.entity_id
_entity_poly.type
_entity_poly.pdbx_seq_one_letter_code
_entity_poly.pdbx_strand_id
1 'polypeptide(L)'
;MARQLYDYWFVQFDFPNEEGKPYKSSVGKMVYNPILKREIPEGWEMKKLGELCYFSNGINYDKTIEGDTNYKIVNVRNISSSSMLIDSEDLDSICLPSKQAKNYLIEKNAILIARSGVPGATRIVEDVLDCIYCGFIIKCLPHNQLLRLYLTFLLKQFEGTTLTQTGGSILKNVSQETLKSICIVVPSEEILKTFDTQIQTIIDTMNLHINQIASLTKQRDELLPLLMNGQVNFDLSDD
;
A
#
# COMPACT_ATOMS: atom_id res chain seq x y z
N MET A 1 -1.85 -15.28 1.06
CA MET A 1 -2.89 -15.40 0.01
C MET A 1 -2.76 -14.30 -1.06
N ALA A 2 -3.00 -13.01 -0.81
CA ALA A 2 -2.96 -11.94 -1.82
C ALA A 2 -1.61 -11.84 -2.58
N ARG A 3 -0.46 -11.91 -1.87
CA ARG A 3 0.86 -11.94 -2.50
C ARG A 3 1.05 -13.16 -3.41
N GLN A 4 0.60 -14.34 -2.97
CA GLN A 4 0.68 -15.57 -3.78
C GLN A 4 -0.13 -15.45 -5.06
N LEU A 5 -1.32 -14.81 -5.00
CA LEU A 5 -2.14 -14.55 -6.17
C LEU A 5 -1.42 -13.60 -7.13
N TYR A 6 -0.82 -12.51 -6.60
CA TYR A 6 0.00 -11.61 -7.40
C TYR A 6 1.16 -12.33 -8.09
N ASP A 7 1.92 -13.14 -7.34
CA ASP A 7 3.05 -13.88 -7.88
C ASP A 7 2.61 -14.90 -8.97
N TYR A 8 1.48 -15.54 -8.76
CA TYR A 8 0.90 -16.50 -9.71
C TYR A 8 0.48 -15.79 -11.02
N TRP A 9 -0.20 -14.64 -10.92
CA TRP A 9 -0.71 -13.93 -12.09
C TRP A 9 0.33 -13.11 -12.84
N PHE A 10 1.22 -12.43 -12.15
CA PHE A 10 2.08 -11.40 -12.74
C PHE A 10 3.57 -11.74 -12.74
N VAL A 11 4.00 -12.72 -11.96
CA VAL A 11 5.36 -13.22 -11.98
C VAL A 11 5.44 -14.51 -12.80
N GLN A 12 4.52 -15.46 -12.58
CA GLN A 12 4.44 -16.72 -13.31
C GLN A 12 3.64 -16.61 -14.61
N PHE A 13 2.78 -15.58 -14.75
CA PHE A 13 1.87 -15.31 -15.86
C PHE A 13 0.74 -16.35 -16.02
N ASP A 14 0.36 -17.00 -14.94
CA ASP A 14 -0.75 -17.97 -14.89
C ASP A 14 -2.07 -17.31 -14.40
N PHE A 15 -2.35 -16.10 -14.88
CA PHE A 15 -3.66 -15.48 -14.71
C PHE A 15 -4.74 -16.27 -15.50
N PRO A 16 -6.02 -16.20 -15.12
CA PRO A 16 -7.09 -16.91 -15.82
C PRO A 16 -7.26 -16.40 -17.25
N ASN A 17 -7.24 -17.31 -18.22
CA ASN A 17 -7.59 -17.03 -19.61
C ASN A 17 -9.13 -17.02 -19.77
N GLU A 18 -9.64 -16.85 -20.99
CA GLU A 18 -11.07 -16.83 -21.32
C GLU A 18 -11.82 -18.11 -20.88
N GLU A 19 -11.12 -19.23 -20.76
CA GLU A 19 -11.67 -20.50 -20.28
C GLU A 19 -11.52 -20.67 -18.76
N GLY A 20 -10.94 -19.69 -18.05
CA GLY A 20 -10.63 -19.79 -16.62
C GLY A 20 -9.42 -20.67 -16.28
N LYS A 21 -8.64 -21.11 -17.30
CA LYS A 21 -7.41 -21.89 -17.13
C LYS A 21 -6.19 -20.98 -16.94
N PRO A 22 -5.09 -21.47 -16.29
CA PRO A 22 -3.85 -20.70 -16.17
C PRO A 22 -3.28 -20.36 -17.54
N TYR A 23 -3.02 -19.07 -17.82
CA TYR A 23 -2.66 -18.60 -19.15
C TYR A 23 -1.39 -19.25 -19.70
N LYS A 24 -0.26 -19.07 -19.04
CA LYS A 24 1.03 -19.59 -19.51
C LYS A 24 1.07 -21.12 -19.51
N SER A 25 0.60 -21.75 -18.44
CA SER A 25 0.59 -23.23 -18.31
C SER A 25 -0.37 -23.91 -19.30
N SER A 26 -1.35 -23.18 -19.85
CA SER A 26 -2.27 -23.65 -20.90
C SER A 26 -1.84 -23.18 -22.30
N VAL A 27 -0.53 -22.98 -22.52
CA VAL A 27 0.05 -22.60 -23.81
C VAL A 27 -0.40 -21.21 -24.30
N GLY A 28 -0.61 -20.28 -23.37
CA GLY A 28 -0.84 -18.87 -23.68
C GLY A 28 0.31 -18.27 -24.47
N LYS A 29 0.01 -17.40 -25.43
CA LYS A 29 1.01 -16.85 -26.34
C LYS A 29 1.91 -15.85 -25.61
N MET A 30 3.21 -16.11 -25.63
CA MET A 30 4.23 -15.31 -25.00
C MET A 30 5.10 -14.62 -26.05
N VAL A 31 5.55 -13.39 -25.76
CA VAL A 31 6.40 -12.57 -26.63
C VAL A 31 7.67 -12.18 -25.87
N TYR A 32 8.83 -12.38 -26.48
CA TYR A 32 10.10 -11.99 -25.86
C TYR A 32 10.25 -10.47 -25.77
N ASN A 33 10.50 -9.98 -24.55
CA ASN A 33 10.76 -8.57 -24.30
C ASN A 33 12.28 -8.35 -24.11
N PRO A 34 12.95 -7.59 -25.02
CA PRO A 34 14.39 -7.40 -24.98
C PRO A 34 14.89 -6.56 -23.80
N ILE A 35 14.03 -5.69 -23.24
CA ILE A 35 14.38 -4.82 -22.11
C ILE A 35 14.41 -5.64 -20.82
N LEU A 36 13.38 -6.47 -20.60
CA LEU A 36 13.28 -7.35 -19.42
C LEU A 36 14.09 -8.65 -19.59
N LYS A 37 14.57 -8.95 -20.80
CA LYS A 37 15.26 -10.20 -21.17
C LYS A 37 14.47 -11.45 -20.78
N ARG A 38 13.14 -11.37 -20.87
CA ARG A 38 12.21 -12.48 -20.58
C ARG A 38 10.98 -12.40 -21.47
N GLU A 39 10.27 -13.51 -21.54
CA GLU A 39 8.96 -13.55 -22.19
C GLU A 39 7.90 -12.90 -21.32
N ILE A 40 6.96 -12.18 -21.94
CA ILE A 40 5.77 -11.59 -21.34
C ILE A 40 4.55 -12.01 -22.14
N PRO A 41 3.33 -12.02 -21.58
CA PRO A 41 2.12 -12.32 -22.30
C PRO A 41 1.92 -11.39 -23.51
N GLU A 42 1.41 -11.93 -24.61
CA GLU A 42 1.05 -11.12 -25.78
C GLU A 42 0.02 -10.04 -25.42
N GLY A 43 0.20 -8.84 -25.96
CA GLY A 43 -0.68 -7.70 -25.70
C GLY A 43 -0.36 -6.92 -24.42
N TRP A 44 0.57 -7.41 -23.58
CA TRP A 44 1.02 -6.63 -22.43
C TRP A 44 2.09 -5.62 -22.86
N GLU A 45 2.00 -4.40 -22.32
CA GLU A 45 2.88 -3.30 -22.70
C GLU A 45 3.90 -2.99 -21.61
N MET A 46 5.09 -2.53 -22.03
CA MET A 46 6.05 -1.95 -21.09
C MET A 46 5.86 -0.45 -21.01
N LYS A 47 5.75 0.06 -19.77
CA LYS A 47 5.69 1.49 -19.48
C LYS A 47 6.59 1.85 -18.31
N LYS A 48 7.04 3.10 -18.26
CA LYS A 48 7.71 3.62 -17.07
C LYS A 48 6.66 3.94 -16.01
N LEU A 49 6.99 3.72 -14.75
CA LEU A 49 6.08 4.00 -13.65
C LEU A 49 5.71 5.49 -13.60
N GLY A 50 6.62 6.38 -14.03
CA GLY A 50 6.35 7.81 -14.16
C GLY A 50 5.31 8.20 -15.21
N GLU A 51 4.98 7.31 -16.16
CA GLU A 51 3.92 7.50 -17.16
C GLU A 51 2.55 7.06 -16.62
N LEU A 52 2.54 6.27 -15.56
CA LEU A 52 1.34 5.67 -14.98
C LEU A 52 0.89 6.34 -13.68
N CYS A 53 1.77 7.08 -13.03
CA CYS A 53 1.53 7.60 -11.68
C CYS A 53 2.06 9.03 -11.49
N TYR A 54 1.34 9.80 -10.69
CA TYR A 54 1.87 11.02 -10.07
C TYR A 54 2.64 10.67 -8.80
N PHE A 55 3.76 11.38 -8.57
CA PHE A 55 4.58 11.23 -7.38
C PHE A 55 4.71 12.56 -6.66
N SER A 56 4.54 12.55 -5.35
CA SER A 56 4.77 13.73 -4.51
C SER A 56 5.41 13.33 -3.18
N ASN A 57 6.27 14.20 -2.64
CA ASN A 57 6.82 14.04 -1.31
C ASN A 57 5.83 14.56 -0.29
N GLY A 58 5.87 14.02 0.93
CA GLY A 58 5.06 14.49 2.02
C GLY A 58 5.55 15.81 2.63
N ILE A 59 4.82 16.25 3.63
CA ILE A 59 5.07 17.52 4.30
C ILE A 59 6.28 17.44 5.24
N ASN A 60 7.15 18.43 5.17
CA ASN A 60 8.09 18.76 6.24
C ASN A 60 7.40 19.79 7.12
N TYR A 61 7.14 19.43 8.37
CA TYR A 61 6.40 20.28 9.29
C TYR A 61 7.22 20.59 10.54
N ASP A 62 6.97 21.78 11.08
CA ASP A 62 7.48 22.18 12.39
C ASP A 62 6.33 22.12 13.39
N LYS A 63 6.51 21.40 14.49
CA LYS A 63 5.51 21.26 15.56
C LYS A 63 5.25 22.55 16.32
N THR A 64 6.07 23.58 16.13
CA THR A 64 5.91 24.90 16.76
C THR A 64 4.96 25.82 16.00
N ILE A 65 4.54 25.47 14.78
CA ILE A 65 3.63 26.28 13.98
C ILE A 65 2.20 26.06 14.49
N GLU A 66 1.53 27.14 14.86
CA GLU A 66 0.10 27.12 15.19
C GLU A 66 -0.72 26.84 13.92
N GLY A 67 -1.56 25.80 13.99
CA GLY A 67 -2.46 25.40 12.92
C GLY A 67 -3.91 25.79 13.22
N ASP A 68 -4.75 25.69 12.19
CA ASP A 68 -6.19 25.92 12.28
C ASP A 68 -7.00 24.63 12.19
N THR A 69 -6.38 23.54 11.80
CA THR A 69 -7.06 22.26 11.52
C THR A 69 -6.23 21.08 11.97
N ASN A 70 -6.89 20.10 12.59
CA ASN A 70 -6.25 18.86 13.00
C ASN A 70 -6.29 17.83 11.84
N TYR A 71 -5.14 17.22 11.60
CA TYR A 71 -4.94 16.15 10.63
C TYR A 71 -4.33 14.91 11.28
N LYS A 72 -4.70 13.73 10.81
CA LYS A 72 -3.95 12.50 11.07
C LYS A 72 -2.72 12.47 10.16
N ILE A 73 -1.55 12.09 10.69
CA ILE A 73 -0.31 12.06 9.90
C ILE A 73 0.33 10.68 9.87
N VAL A 74 0.57 10.19 8.64
CA VAL A 74 1.34 8.98 8.41
C VAL A 74 2.83 9.31 8.52
N ASN A 75 3.48 8.70 9.50
CA ASN A 75 4.92 8.76 9.71
C ASN A 75 5.60 7.45 9.27
N VAL A 76 6.94 7.45 9.17
CA VAL A 76 7.72 6.25 8.80
C VAL A 76 7.47 5.09 9.77
N ARG A 77 7.21 5.37 11.07
CA ARG A 77 6.89 4.33 12.06
C ARG A 77 5.64 3.53 11.66
N ASN A 78 4.59 4.20 11.16
CA ASN A 78 3.34 3.55 10.73
C ASN A 78 3.55 2.64 9.51
N ILE A 79 4.45 3.03 8.59
CA ILE A 79 4.86 2.18 7.46
C ILE A 79 5.67 0.98 7.95
N SER A 80 6.57 1.18 8.92
CA SER A 80 7.44 0.11 9.44
C SER A 80 6.67 -0.91 10.27
N SER A 81 5.67 -0.47 11.06
CA SER A 81 4.87 -1.34 11.93
C SER A 81 3.82 -2.15 11.17
N SER A 82 3.32 -1.64 10.04
CA SER A 82 2.28 -2.31 9.27
C SER A 82 2.85 -3.26 8.21
N SER A 83 2.06 -4.27 7.83
CA SER A 83 2.44 -5.21 6.77
C SER A 83 2.01 -4.73 5.38
N MET A 84 0.80 -4.21 5.23
CA MET A 84 0.23 -3.70 3.98
C MET A 84 -0.73 -2.53 4.23
N LEU A 85 -1.70 -2.69 5.11
CA LEU A 85 -2.62 -1.64 5.52
C LEU A 85 -2.05 -0.88 6.70
N ILE A 86 -2.16 0.44 6.65
CA ILE A 86 -1.85 1.31 7.78
C ILE A 86 -3.13 1.44 8.60
N ASP A 87 -3.03 1.19 9.90
CA ASP A 87 -4.11 1.42 10.84
C ASP A 87 -4.27 2.93 11.07
N SER A 88 -5.44 3.46 10.73
CA SER A 88 -5.75 4.89 10.90
C SER A 88 -5.89 5.32 12.36
N GLU A 89 -6.13 4.37 13.28
CA GLU A 89 -6.20 4.67 14.71
C GLU A 89 -4.81 4.82 15.35
N ASP A 90 -3.75 4.20 14.75
CA ASP A 90 -2.36 4.35 15.21
C ASP A 90 -1.67 5.62 14.68
N LEU A 91 -2.38 6.49 13.98
CA LEU A 91 -1.81 7.72 13.44
C LEU A 91 -1.73 8.83 14.50
N ASP A 92 -0.58 9.54 14.48
CA ASP A 92 -0.45 10.77 15.27
C ASP A 92 -1.37 11.87 14.74
N SER A 93 -1.83 12.75 15.62
CA SER A 93 -2.56 13.95 15.24
C SER A 93 -1.63 15.16 15.24
N ILE A 94 -1.79 16.03 14.25
CA ILE A 94 -1.04 17.27 14.12
C ILE A 94 -1.96 18.41 13.71
N CYS A 95 -1.78 19.57 14.34
CA CYS A 95 -2.49 20.79 13.98
C CYS A 95 -1.66 21.60 12.97
N LEU A 96 -2.19 21.85 11.80
CA LEU A 96 -1.52 22.58 10.73
C LEU A 96 -2.45 23.59 10.06
N PRO A 97 -1.89 24.62 9.41
CA PRO A 97 -2.68 25.51 8.56
C PRO A 97 -3.30 24.72 7.39
N SER A 98 -4.62 24.80 7.24
CA SER A 98 -5.38 24.07 6.20
C SER A 98 -4.87 24.34 4.78
N LYS A 99 -4.40 25.58 4.51
CA LYS A 99 -3.76 25.94 3.25
C LYS A 99 -2.50 25.11 2.96
N GLN A 100 -1.69 24.81 3.98
CA GLN A 100 -0.46 24.04 3.85
C GLN A 100 -0.76 22.55 3.69
N ALA A 101 -1.67 22.03 4.51
CA ALA A 101 -1.99 20.60 4.56
C ALA A 101 -2.69 20.09 3.29
N LYS A 102 -3.49 20.94 2.62
CA LYS A 102 -4.31 20.57 1.46
C LYS A 102 -3.53 19.85 0.33
N ASN A 103 -2.27 20.22 0.10
CA ASN A 103 -1.44 19.63 -0.96
C ASN A 103 -0.87 18.25 -0.56
N TYR A 104 -1.03 17.86 0.70
CA TYR A 104 -0.46 16.64 1.26
C TYR A 104 -1.52 15.65 1.74
N LEU A 105 -2.79 15.91 1.43
CA LEU A 105 -3.85 14.96 1.69
C LEU A 105 -3.61 13.65 0.93
N ILE A 106 -3.96 12.55 1.58
CA ILE A 106 -3.87 11.22 1.00
C ILE A 106 -5.20 10.94 0.29
N GLU A 107 -5.16 10.62 -0.99
CA GLU A 107 -6.31 10.16 -1.75
C GLU A 107 -6.50 8.65 -1.58
N LYS A 108 -7.73 8.17 -1.67
CA LYS A 108 -8.09 6.75 -1.49
C LYS A 108 -7.26 5.80 -2.39
N ASN A 109 -6.88 6.25 -3.58
CA ASN A 109 -6.09 5.44 -4.52
C ASN A 109 -4.58 5.59 -4.35
N ALA A 110 -4.13 6.32 -3.34
CA ALA A 110 -2.71 6.55 -3.10
C ALA A 110 -2.00 5.31 -2.56
N ILE A 111 -0.76 5.15 -2.97
CA ILE A 111 0.20 4.18 -2.46
C ILE A 111 1.31 4.97 -1.77
N LEU A 112 1.65 4.61 -0.55
CA LEU A 112 2.67 5.28 0.24
C LEU A 112 3.96 4.46 0.25
N ILE A 113 5.09 5.10 -0.04
CA ILE A 113 6.40 4.46 -0.17
C ILE A 113 7.39 5.18 0.74
N ALA A 114 8.03 4.46 1.65
CA ALA A 114 9.04 5.03 2.52
C ALA A 114 10.33 5.34 1.74
N ARG A 115 10.88 6.56 1.92
CA ARG A 115 12.17 7.00 1.36
C ARG A 115 13.34 6.56 2.23
N SER A 116 13.15 6.55 3.55
CA SER A 116 14.18 6.29 4.55
C SER A 116 13.62 5.45 5.68
N GLY A 117 14.48 4.96 6.57
CA GLY A 117 14.14 4.03 7.64
C GLY A 117 13.99 2.60 7.11
N VAL A 118 12.95 2.33 6.36
CA VAL A 118 12.71 1.09 5.59
C VAL A 118 12.51 1.44 4.12
N PRO A 119 13.55 1.81 3.37
CA PRO A 119 13.43 2.29 2.01
C PRO A 119 12.68 1.30 1.11
N GLY A 120 11.73 1.79 0.33
CA GLY A 120 10.90 0.98 -0.55
C GLY A 120 9.72 0.28 0.13
N ALA A 121 9.58 0.36 1.46
CA ALA A 121 8.41 -0.18 2.13
C ALA A 121 7.14 0.50 1.62
N THR A 122 6.21 -0.32 1.13
CA THR A 122 5.01 0.12 0.39
C THR A 122 3.76 -0.25 1.17
N ARG A 123 2.89 0.75 1.41
CA ARG A 123 1.64 0.59 2.19
C ARG A 123 0.51 1.37 1.54
N ILE A 124 -0.72 1.01 1.91
CA ILE A 124 -1.94 1.72 1.56
C ILE A 124 -2.73 2.08 2.81
N VAL A 125 -3.56 3.10 2.71
CA VAL A 125 -4.51 3.52 3.75
C VAL A 125 -5.90 3.42 3.15
N GLU A 126 -6.83 2.77 3.84
CA GLU A 126 -8.23 2.66 3.40
C GLU A 126 -9.07 3.81 3.96
N ASP A 127 -8.88 4.16 5.23
CA ASP A 127 -9.50 5.35 5.82
C ASP A 127 -8.55 6.55 5.70
N VAL A 128 -8.83 7.41 4.73
CA VAL A 128 -7.98 8.56 4.36
C VAL A 128 -8.54 9.91 4.81
N LEU A 129 -9.63 9.91 5.60
CA LEU A 129 -10.25 11.17 6.04
C LEU A 129 -9.26 12.01 6.84
N ASP A 130 -9.00 13.22 6.34
CA ASP A 130 -8.06 14.19 6.94
C ASP A 130 -6.65 13.63 7.23
N CYS A 131 -6.22 12.64 6.42
CA CYS A 131 -4.89 12.06 6.53
C CYS A 131 -3.89 12.76 5.60
N ILE A 132 -2.74 13.10 6.18
CA ILE A 132 -1.56 13.61 5.46
C ILE A 132 -0.36 12.69 5.70
N TYR A 133 0.77 12.94 5.05
CA TYR A 133 1.97 12.10 5.18
C TYR A 133 3.24 12.96 5.30
N CYS A 134 4.22 12.46 6.06
CA CYS A 134 5.46 13.17 6.35
C CYS A 134 6.44 13.16 5.16
N GLY A 135 7.40 14.10 5.15
CA GLY A 135 8.38 14.32 4.09
C GLY A 135 9.32 13.14 3.79
N PHE A 136 9.36 12.15 4.66
CA PHE A 136 10.12 10.90 4.45
C PHE A 136 9.33 9.82 3.71
N ILE A 137 8.13 10.15 3.24
CA ILE A 137 7.24 9.28 2.48
C ILE A 137 6.99 9.90 1.10
N ILE A 138 6.94 9.07 0.08
CA ILE A 138 6.51 9.43 -1.28
C ILE A 138 5.10 8.87 -1.46
N LYS A 139 4.17 9.72 -1.90
CA LYS A 139 2.86 9.31 -2.39
C LYS A 139 2.99 9.00 -3.88
N CYS A 140 2.55 7.81 -4.27
CA CYS A 140 2.37 7.36 -5.64
C CYS A 140 0.87 7.28 -5.90
N LEU A 141 0.37 8.11 -6.82
CA LEU A 141 -1.05 8.15 -7.20
C LEU A 141 -1.20 7.67 -8.64
N PRO A 142 -1.71 6.45 -8.87
CA PRO A 142 -1.96 5.93 -10.20
C PRO A 142 -3.00 6.76 -10.96
N HIS A 143 -2.78 6.98 -12.27
CA HIS A 143 -3.75 7.67 -13.15
C HIS A 143 -5.02 6.83 -13.35
N ASN A 144 -4.88 5.50 -13.38
CA ASN A 144 -5.97 4.54 -13.40
C ASN A 144 -6.02 3.81 -12.06
N GLN A 145 -7.17 3.89 -11.37
CA GLN A 145 -7.36 3.26 -10.07
C GLN A 145 -7.18 1.73 -10.08
N LEU A 146 -7.45 1.06 -11.19
CA LEU A 146 -7.24 -0.39 -11.35
C LEU A 146 -5.78 -0.80 -11.21
N LEU A 147 -4.83 0.13 -11.39
CA LEU A 147 -3.41 -0.12 -11.18
C LEU A 147 -3.02 -0.11 -9.71
N ARG A 148 -3.85 0.42 -8.80
CA ARG A 148 -3.49 0.62 -7.39
C ARG A 148 -2.99 -0.67 -6.73
N LEU A 149 -3.80 -1.71 -6.70
CA LEU A 149 -3.44 -2.95 -6.02
C LEU A 149 -2.33 -3.70 -6.75
N TYR A 150 -2.36 -3.75 -8.08
CA TYR A 150 -1.26 -4.30 -8.88
C TYR A 150 0.07 -3.62 -8.55
N LEU A 151 0.13 -2.29 -8.59
CA LEU A 151 1.34 -1.53 -8.29
C LEU A 151 1.76 -1.64 -6.81
N THR A 152 0.81 -1.75 -5.89
CA THR A 152 1.13 -1.97 -4.47
C THR A 152 1.92 -3.25 -4.28
N PHE A 153 1.49 -4.37 -4.87
CA PHE A 153 2.21 -5.65 -4.77
C PHE A 153 3.52 -5.63 -5.54
N LEU A 154 3.56 -4.98 -6.71
CA LEU A 154 4.78 -4.82 -7.49
C LEU A 154 5.84 -4.04 -6.71
N LEU A 155 5.49 -2.88 -6.17
CA LEU A 155 6.40 -2.03 -5.42
C LEU A 155 6.84 -2.70 -4.11
N LYS A 156 5.95 -3.46 -3.50
CA LYS A 156 6.26 -4.23 -2.28
C LYS A 156 7.34 -5.31 -2.49
N GLN A 157 7.56 -5.78 -3.72
CA GLN A 157 8.67 -6.68 -4.03
C GLN A 157 10.04 -6.02 -3.85
N PHE A 158 10.10 -4.69 -3.93
CA PHE A 158 11.33 -3.93 -3.72
C PHE A 158 11.60 -3.62 -2.24
N GLU A 159 10.68 -3.95 -1.34
CA GLU A 159 10.83 -3.76 0.10
C GLU A 159 11.97 -4.63 0.63
N GLY A 160 12.95 -4.02 1.29
CA GLY A 160 14.11 -4.71 1.86
C GLY A 160 15.12 -5.21 0.83
N THR A 161 14.83 -5.06 -0.48
CA THR A 161 15.82 -5.30 -1.52
C THR A 161 16.58 -4.01 -1.80
N THR A 162 17.89 -4.10 -1.97
CA THR A 162 18.64 -2.99 -2.56
C THR A 162 18.15 -2.84 -4.01
N LEU A 163 17.43 -1.76 -4.30
CA LEU A 163 17.09 -1.41 -5.68
C LEU A 163 18.39 -1.23 -6.46
N THR A 164 18.83 -2.28 -7.11
CA THR A 164 19.94 -2.22 -8.06
C THR A 164 19.39 -1.65 -9.35
N GLN A 165 19.72 -0.39 -9.65
CA GLN A 165 19.57 0.10 -11.01
C GLN A 165 20.43 -0.74 -11.96
N THR A 166 20.01 -0.82 -13.22
CA THR A 166 20.83 -1.33 -14.33
C THR A 166 22.19 -0.61 -14.30
N GLY A 167 23.19 -1.19 -13.61
CA GLY A 167 24.49 -0.53 -13.36
C GLY A 167 25.08 -0.80 -11.97
N GLY A 168 24.41 -1.57 -11.10
CA GLY A 168 25.01 -2.09 -9.85
C GLY A 168 25.10 -1.11 -8.68
N SER A 169 24.46 0.06 -8.73
CA SER A 169 24.43 1.03 -7.63
C SER A 169 23.40 0.66 -6.56
N ILE A 170 23.84 0.53 -5.32
CA ILE A 170 22.99 0.27 -4.15
C ILE A 170 22.32 1.59 -3.72
N LEU A 171 21.00 1.67 -3.85
CA LEU A 171 20.24 2.84 -3.42
C LEU A 171 19.92 2.73 -1.92
N LYS A 172 20.57 3.57 -1.12
CA LYS A 172 20.25 3.72 0.31
C LYS A 172 18.98 4.54 0.57
N ASN A 173 18.54 5.31 -0.42
CA ASN A 173 17.33 6.14 -0.36
C ASN A 173 16.52 5.99 -1.65
N VAL A 174 15.21 5.86 -1.53
CA VAL A 174 14.28 5.85 -2.65
C VAL A 174 13.93 7.30 -3.01
N SER A 175 14.13 7.70 -4.28
CA SER A 175 13.73 9.02 -4.78
C SER A 175 12.55 8.89 -5.77
N GLN A 176 11.88 10.03 -6.02
CA GLN A 176 10.83 10.06 -7.04
C GLN A 176 11.37 9.72 -8.44
N GLU A 177 12.58 10.22 -8.76
CA GLU A 177 13.24 9.99 -10.05
C GLU A 177 13.53 8.51 -10.25
N THR A 178 14.00 7.84 -9.19
CA THR A 178 14.23 6.40 -9.21
C THR A 178 12.93 5.63 -9.46
N LEU A 179 11.85 5.97 -8.73
CA LEU A 179 10.55 5.34 -8.93
C LEU A 179 10.00 5.58 -10.33
N LYS A 180 10.06 6.81 -10.84
CA LYS A 180 9.60 7.17 -12.19
C LYS A 180 10.33 6.41 -13.28
N SER A 181 11.61 6.06 -13.07
CA SER A 181 12.44 5.36 -14.07
C SER A 181 12.20 3.85 -14.13
N ILE A 182 11.51 3.28 -13.16
CA ILE A 182 11.22 1.83 -13.13
C ILE A 182 10.34 1.47 -14.32
N CYS A 183 10.82 0.53 -15.15
CA CYS A 183 10.05 -0.05 -16.23
C CYS A 183 9.26 -1.25 -15.71
N ILE A 184 7.97 -1.26 -15.96
CA ILE A 184 7.05 -2.31 -15.53
C ILE A 184 6.24 -2.83 -16.71
N VAL A 185 5.77 -4.06 -16.60
CA VAL A 185 4.82 -4.65 -17.55
C VAL A 185 3.41 -4.29 -17.09
N VAL A 186 2.61 -3.73 -17.98
CA VAL A 186 1.23 -3.36 -17.70
C VAL A 186 0.31 -4.43 -18.29
N PRO A 187 -0.45 -5.13 -17.44
CA PRO A 187 -1.44 -6.11 -17.89
C PRO A 187 -2.60 -5.44 -18.64
N SER A 188 -3.38 -6.24 -19.37
CA SER A 188 -4.64 -5.77 -19.95
C SER A 188 -5.61 -5.28 -18.85
N GLU A 189 -6.46 -4.33 -19.19
CA GLU A 189 -7.41 -3.74 -18.23
C GLU A 189 -8.39 -4.79 -17.66
N GLU A 190 -8.75 -5.80 -18.44
CA GLU A 190 -9.61 -6.90 -18.00
C GLU A 190 -8.96 -7.72 -16.88
N ILE A 191 -7.69 -8.08 -17.04
CA ILE A 191 -6.93 -8.81 -16.01
C ILE A 191 -6.74 -7.96 -14.76
N LEU A 192 -6.43 -6.66 -14.93
CA LEU A 192 -6.32 -5.73 -13.81
C LEU A 192 -7.63 -5.65 -13.03
N LYS A 193 -8.77 -5.53 -13.72
CA LYS A 193 -10.10 -5.45 -13.09
C LYS A 193 -10.45 -6.73 -12.32
N THR A 194 -10.17 -7.89 -12.90
CA THR A 194 -10.43 -9.17 -12.24
C THR A 194 -9.55 -9.33 -11.00
N PHE A 195 -8.26 -8.98 -11.11
CA PHE A 195 -7.33 -9.00 -9.99
C PHE A 195 -7.75 -8.03 -8.88
N ASP A 196 -8.06 -6.78 -9.26
CA ASP A 196 -8.50 -5.74 -8.32
C ASP A 196 -9.71 -6.19 -7.51
N THR A 197 -10.73 -6.75 -8.17
CA THR A 197 -11.94 -7.27 -7.50
C THR A 197 -11.62 -8.37 -6.48
N GLN A 198 -10.74 -9.32 -6.83
CA GLN A 198 -10.38 -10.41 -5.91
C GLN A 198 -9.55 -9.91 -4.74
N ILE A 199 -8.60 -9.04 -5.00
CA ILE A 199 -7.74 -8.50 -3.94
C ILE A 199 -8.49 -7.53 -3.05
N GLN A 200 -9.39 -6.69 -3.61
CA GLN A 200 -10.17 -5.74 -2.81
C GLN A 200 -10.99 -6.47 -1.74
N THR A 201 -11.58 -7.62 -2.05
CA THR A 201 -12.30 -8.44 -1.06
C THR A 201 -11.39 -8.86 0.11
N ILE A 202 -10.12 -9.19 -0.17
CA ILE A 202 -9.15 -9.55 0.86
C ILE A 202 -8.78 -8.30 1.69
N ILE A 203 -8.58 -7.16 1.04
CA ILE A 203 -8.27 -5.88 1.70
C ILE A 203 -9.40 -5.45 2.62
N ASP A 204 -10.65 -5.54 2.16
CA ASP A 204 -11.83 -5.18 2.95
C ASP A 204 -11.94 -6.07 4.21
N THR A 205 -11.67 -7.36 4.05
CA THR A 205 -11.63 -8.32 5.18
C THR A 205 -10.51 -7.98 6.17
N MET A 206 -9.33 -7.64 5.66
CA MET A 206 -8.19 -7.23 6.51
C MET A 206 -8.53 -5.94 7.27
N ASN A 207 -9.11 -4.95 6.61
CA ASN A 207 -9.50 -3.69 7.23
C ASN A 207 -10.57 -3.90 8.31
N LEU A 208 -11.56 -4.77 8.05
CA LEU A 208 -12.55 -5.16 9.06
C LEU A 208 -11.87 -5.77 10.30
N HIS A 209 -10.92 -6.67 10.12
CA HIS A 209 -10.21 -7.29 11.25
C HIS A 209 -9.35 -6.28 12.02
N ILE A 210 -8.68 -5.33 11.34
CA ILE A 210 -7.92 -4.26 12.00
C ILE A 210 -8.87 -3.46 12.91
N ASN A 211 -10.02 -3.03 12.41
CA ASN A 211 -11.01 -2.28 13.18
C ASN A 211 -11.58 -3.09 14.36
N GLN A 212 -11.82 -4.39 14.17
CA GLN A 212 -12.25 -5.28 15.26
C GLN A 212 -11.18 -5.41 16.35
N ILE A 213 -9.92 -5.61 15.96
CA ILE A 213 -8.79 -5.69 16.91
C ILE A 213 -8.67 -4.39 17.70
N ALA A 214 -8.76 -3.22 17.05
CA ALA A 214 -8.72 -1.93 17.71
C ALA A 214 -9.86 -1.79 18.73
N SER A 215 -11.09 -2.14 18.34
CA SER A 215 -12.27 -2.11 19.23
C SER A 215 -12.13 -3.05 20.42
N LEU A 216 -11.72 -4.29 20.21
CA LEU A 216 -11.53 -5.29 21.27
C LEU A 216 -10.39 -4.89 22.21
N THR A 217 -9.31 -4.31 21.68
CA THR A 217 -8.20 -3.80 22.49
C THR A 217 -8.68 -2.68 23.40
N LYS A 218 -9.45 -1.74 22.88
CA LYS A 218 -10.05 -0.66 23.67
C LYS A 218 -10.95 -1.21 24.78
N GLN A 219 -11.85 -2.16 24.46
CA GLN A 219 -12.73 -2.78 25.45
C GLN A 219 -11.93 -3.51 26.54
N ARG A 220 -10.88 -4.24 26.16
CA ARG A 220 -9.98 -4.89 27.12
C ARG A 220 -9.35 -3.87 28.09
N ASP A 221 -8.82 -2.78 27.54
CA ASP A 221 -8.12 -1.76 28.33
C ASP A 221 -9.07 -0.99 29.25
N GLU A 222 -10.34 -0.84 28.88
CA GLU A 222 -11.39 -0.28 29.73
C GLU A 222 -11.85 -1.26 30.83
N LEU A 223 -11.99 -2.54 30.52
CA LEU A 223 -12.51 -3.54 31.46
C LEU A 223 -11.47 -4.08 32.43
N LEU A 224 -10.21 -4.20 32.00
CA LEU A 224 -9.15 -4.80 32.80
C LEU A 224 -8.94 -4.10 34.17
N PRO A 225 -8.90 -2.75 34.25
CA PRO A 225 -8.80 -2.07 35.54
C PRO A 225 -10.03 -2.30 36.44
N LEU A 226 -11.24 -2.38 35.86
CA LEU A 226 -12.48 -2.62 36.62
C LEU A 226 -12.51 -4.02 37.21
N LEU A 227 -12.05 -5.02 36.46
CA LEU A 227 -11.91 -6.39 36.95
C LEU A 227 -10.87 -6.50 38.06
N MET A 228 -9.70 -5.85 37.88
CA MET A 228 -8.62 -5.86 38.86
C MET A 228 -9.03 -5.19 40.18
N ASN A 229 -9.91 -4.18 40.12
CA ASN A 229 -10.42 -3.47 41.29
C ASN A 229 -11.65 -4.12 41.91
N GLY A 230 -12.12 -5.26 41.42
CA GLY A 230 -13.31 -5.95 41.90
C GLY A 230 -14.61 -5.17 41.66
N GLN A 231 -14.65 -4.24 40.70
CA GLN A 231 -15.80 -3.40 40.39
C GLN A 231 -16.78 -4.05 39.42
N VAL A 232 -16.44 -5.24 38.89
CA VAL A 232 -17.30 -6.04 38.00
C VAL A 232 -17.56 -7.38 38.68
N ASN A 233 -18.84 -7.66 39.00
CA ASN A 233 -19.28 -8.97 39.42
C ASN A 233 -19.85 -9.71 38.21
N PHE A 234 -19.41 -10.93 38.00
CA PHE A 234 -20.05 -11.86 37.08
C PHE A 234 -21.16 -12.57 37.86
N ASP A 235 -22.41 -12.25 37.60
CA ASP A 235 -23.50 -13.12 38.00
C ASP A 235 -23.43 -14.37 37.11
N LEU A 236 -22.83 -15.42 37.65
CA LEU A 236 -22.97 -16.77 37.10
C LEU A 236 -24.37 -17.21 37.49
N SER A 237 -25.37 -16.79 36.76
CA SER A 237 -26.68 -17.44 36.82
C SER A 237 -26.52 -18.78 36.08
N ASP A 238 -26.41 -19.83 36.86
CA ASP A 238 -26.53 -21.21 36.39
C ASP A 238 -27.89 -21.38 35.69
N ASP A 239 -27.87 -21.70 34.38
CA ASP A 239 -28.93 -22.40 33.65
C ASP A 239 -28.40 -23.72 33.12
#